data_5a50602337cc6db66b961f64e409eff0
#
_entry.id   5a50602337cc6db66b961f64e409eff0
#
_cell.length_a   1.000
_cell.length_b   1.000
_cell.length_c   1.000
_cell.angle_alpha   90.00
_cell.angle_beta   90.00
_cell.angle_gamma   90.00
#
_symmetry.space_group_name_H-M   'P 1'
#
loop_
_entity.id
_entity.type
_entity.pdbx_description
1 polymer ?
#
loop_
_entity_poly.entity_id
_entity_poly.type
_entity_poly.pdbx_seq_one_letter_code
_entity_poly.pdbx_strand_id
1 'polypeptide(L)'
;MPHLTHASLLILAGTLLAAPAHAQDCPSPTGRHVRVAGSAVVRLPPDRVSFSVGVETLQANVSQAFRMNAQKVEAVLAALKAKGVQPKELQTSDLEVGSRNPDGTSARGYRVANRVTVSREDAAGVGDLIEAAIAAGANDAGRLNFFVSDPGAAQARGLELAFTSARAKATTLATLARQTLGDALCVSESAVRDYSTSNFARSAMAVGSSVESGTEAITFAVDVVFALK
;
A
#
# COMPACT_ATOMS: atom_id res chain seq x y z
N MET A 1 -71.08 2.34 -19.46
CA MET A 1 -70.14 3.16 -18.65
C MET A 1 -69.67 2.30 -17.49
N PRO A 2 -68.45 1.81 -17.48
CA PRO A 2 -67.80 1.31 -16.24
C PRO A 2 -66.60 2.15 -15.90
N HIS A 3 -66.49 2.49 -14.62
CA HIS A 3 -65.43 3.26 -13.99
C HIS A 3 -64.16 2.44 -13.84
N LEU A 4 -63.04 2.90 -14.41
CA LEU A 4 -61.71 2.38 -14.10
C LEU A 4 -61.19 3.03 -12.81
N THR A 5 -61.00 2.24 -11.79
CA THR A 5 -60.27 2.62 -10.55
C THR A 5 -58.78 2.35 -10.75
N HIS A 6 -57.97 3.41 -10.75
CA HIS A 6 -56.50 3.30 -10.71
C HIS A 6 -56.02 3.02 -9.30
N ALA A 7 -55.47 1.82 -9.07
CA ALA A 7 -54.74 1.50 -7.85
C ALA A 7 -53.30 1.99 -8.00
N SER A 8 -52.93 3.02 -7.23
CA SER A 8 -51.54 3.51 -7.13
C SER A 8 -50.74 2.65 -6.17
N LEU A 9 -49.78 1.92 -6.70
CA LEU A 9 -48.83 1.10 -5.93
C LEU A 9 -47.68 2.00 -5.45
N LEU A 10 -47.67 2.34 -4.16
CA LEU A 10 -46.59 3.07 -3.48
C LEU A 10 -45.44 2.09 -3.19
N ILE A 11 -44.34 2.18 -3.94
CA ILE A 11 -43.10 1.46 -3.67
C ILE A 11 -42.33 2.26 -2.61
N LEU A 12 -42.29 1.74 -1.38
CA LEU A 12 -41.49 2.27 -0.27
C LEU A 12 -40.04 1.78 -0.46
N ALA A 13 -39.18 2.63 -1.02
CA ALA A 13 -37.74 2.38 -1.11
C ALA A 13 -37.09 2.55 0.25
N GLY A 14 -36.84 1.46 0.94
CA GLY A 14 -36.07 1.45 2.19
C GLY A 14 -34.59 1.70 1.92
N THR A 15 -34.10 2.88 2.24
CA THR A 15 -32.66 3.20 2.24
C THR A 15 -32.01 2.53 3.45
N LEU A 16 -31.26 1.43 3.24
CA LEU A 16 -30.36 0.87 4.24
C LEU A 16 -29.21 1.88 4.47
N LEU A 17 -29.30 2.63 5.55
CA LEU A 17 -28.17 3.40 6.08
C LEU A 17 -27.16 2.40 6.66
N ALA A 18 -26.07 2.14 5.93
CA ALA A 18 -24.90 1.44 6.47
C ALA A 18 -24.29 2.35 7.54
N ALA A 19 -24.45 1.98 8.81
CA ALA A 19 -23.76 2.65 9.91
C ALA A 19 -22.25 2.44 9.74
N PRO A 20 -21.42 3.49 9.88
CA PRO A 20 -19.96 3.32 9.85
C PRO A 20 -19.59 2.38 11.01
N ALA A 21 -18.79 1.35 10.72
CA ALA A 21 -18.19 0.49 11.73
C ALA A 21 -17.19 1.35 12.52
N HIS A 22 -17.62 1.87 13.66
CA HIS A 22 -16.74 2.53 14.59
C HIS A 22 -15.79 1.49 15.17
N ALA A 23 -14.48 1.76 15.14
CA ALA A 23 -13.53 1.05 15.97
C ALA A 23 -14.10 1.05 17.39
N GLN A 24 -14.17 -0.15 18.00
CA GLN A 24 -14.76 -0.27 19.34
C GLN A 24 -13.86 0.47 20.33
N ASP A 25 -14.21 1.71 20.61
CA ASP A 25 -13.57 2.48 21.68
C ASP A 25 -13.81 1.76 23.00
N CYS A 26 -12.77 1.67 23.82
CA CYS A 26 -12.90 1.14 25.16
C CYS A 26 -13.96 1.93 25.93
N PRO A 27 -15.04 1.29 26.42
CA PRO A 27 -16.04 1.97 27.23
C PRO A 27 -15.39 2.55 28.48
N SER A 28 -15.90 3.66 28.96
CA SER A 28 -15.43 4.23 30.22
C SER A 28 -15.87 3.34 31.38
N PRO A 29 -14.93 2.67 32.09
CA PRO A 29 -15.31 1.80 33.20
C PRO A 29 -15.83 2.60 34.40
N THR A 30 -16.73 1.99 35.16
CA THR A 30 -17.14 2.53 36.46
C THR A 30 -16.06 2.23 37.49
N GLY A 31 -15.53 3.27 38.14
CA GLY A 31 -14.47 3.15 39.13
C GLY A 31 -13.19 3.90 38.75
N ARG A 32 -12.21 3.82 39.67
CA ARG A 32 -10.91 4.47 39.44
C ARG A 32 -10.15 3.74 38.35
N HIS A 33 -9.71 4.47 37.35
CA HIS A 33 -8.98 3.89 36.21
C HIS A 33 -7.99 4.89 35.64
N VAL A 34 -7.04 4.41 34.89
CA VAL A 34 -6.11 5.20 34.07
C VAL A 34 -6.20 4.73 32.63
N ARG A 35 -6.32 5.65 31.69
CA ARG A 35 -6.26 5.38 30.25
C ARG A 35 -4.92 5.86 29.71
N VAL A 36 -4.26 5.03 28.96
CA VAL A 36 -2.95 5.32 28.36
C VAL A 36 -2.85 4.75 26.95
N ALA A 37 -2.13 5.46 26.09
CA ALA A 37 -1.69 4.95 24.81
C ALA A 37 -0.27 4.40 24.93
N GLY A 38 -0.05 3.20 24.41
CA GLY A 38 1.26 2.61 24.24
C GLY A 38 1.64 2.50 22.79
N SER A 39 2.89 2.68 22.45
CA SER A 39 3.38 2.53 21.09
C SER A 39 4.74 1.85 21.06
N ALA A 40 5.00 1.16 19.95
CA ALA A 40 6.29 0.53 19.66
C ALA A 40 6.59 0.62 18.16
N VAL A 41 7.87 0.61 17.83
CA VAL A 41 8.35 0.55 16.44
C VAL A 41 9.14 -0.74 16.27
N VAL A 42 8.72 -1.58 15.34
CA VAL A 42 9.45 -2.77 14.91
C VAL A 42 10.12 -2.46 13.57
N ARG A 43 11.41 -2.74 13.48
CA ARG A 43 12.20 -2.58 12.26
C ARG A 43 12.46 -3.94 11.66
N LEU A 44 12.13 -4.10 10.37
CA LEU A 44 12.33 -5.32 9.61
C LEU A 44 13.13 -5.02 8.34
N PRO A 45 14.07 -5.90 7.95
CA PRO A 45 14.61 -5.85 6.60
C PRO A 45 13.49 -6.21 5.61
N PRO A 46 13.33 -5.47 4.49
CA PRO A 46 12.44 -5.88 3.43
C PRO A 46 12.87 -7.24 2.86
N ASP A 47 11.90 -8.10 2.58
CA ASP A 47 12.09 -9.41 1.99
C ASP A 47 11.60 -9.48 0.52
N ARG A 48 11.03 -8.37 0.04
CA ARG A 48 10.54 -8.23 -1.33
C ARG A 48 10.92 -6.90 -1.93
N VAL A 49 11.05 -6.95 -3.25
CA VAL A 49 11.28 -5.78 -4.10
C VAL A 49 10.28 -5.77 -5.23
N SER A 50 9.78 -4.59 -5.58
CA SER A 50 9.01 -4.39 -6.80
C SER A 50 9.50 -3.17 -7.56
N PHE A 51 9.49 -3.27 -8.88
CA PHE A 51 9.75 -2.15 -9.77
C PHE A 51 8.80 -2.22 -10.95
N SER A 52 8.59 -1.10 -11.64
CA SER A 52 7.79 -1.09 -12.85
C SER A 52 8.60 -0.57 -14.03
N VAL A 53 8.36 -1.17 -15.18
CA VAL A 53 8.89 -0.72 -16.47
C VAL A 53 7.72 -0.58 -17.45
N GLY A 54 7.79 0.43 -18.29
CA GLY A 54 6.71 0.73 -19.21
C GLY A 54 7.21 1.01 -20.62
N VAL A 55 6.27 0.90 -21.54
CA VAL A 55 6.45 1.29 -22.93
C VAL A 55 5.39 2.32 -23.28
N GLU A 56 5.83 3.49 -23.64
CA GLU A 56 5.00 4.52 -24.24
C GLU A 56 5.26 4.60 -25.75
N THR A 57 4.21 4.67 -26.53
CA THR A 57 4.26 4.90 -27.98
C THR A 57 3.34 6.04 -28.37
N LEU A 58 3.77 6.86 -29.31
CA LEU A 58 2.99 7.97 -29.87
C LEU A 58 2.96 7.84 -31.40
N GLN A 59 1.77 7.80 -31.99
CA GLN A 59 1.57 7.68 -33.42
C GLN A 59 0.38 8.53 -33.87
N ALA A 60 0.35 8.89 -35.14
CA ALA A 60 -0.79 9.61 -35.73
C ALA A 60 -2.09 8.79 -35.77
N ASN A 61 -2.00 7.46 -35.69
CA ASN A 61 -3.13 6.52 -35.72
C ASN A 61 -3.12 5.64 -34.48
N VAL A 62 -4.26 5.52 -33.81
CA VAL A 62 -4.41 4.76 -32.56
C VAL A 62 -4.09 3.27 -32.75
N SER A 63 -4.52 2.65 -33.84
CA SER A 63 -4.24 1.24 -34.11
C SER A 63 -2.75 0.98 -34.34
N GLN A 64 -2.05 1.93 -34.96
CA GLN A 64 -0.60 1.84 -35.14
C GLN A 64 0.13 2.02 -33.79
N ALA A 65 -0.27 3.00 -32.99
CA ALA A 65 0.29 3.21 -31.65
C ALA A 65 0.14 1.96 -30.79
N PHE A 66 -1.03 1.34 -30.82
CA PHE A 66 -1.35 0.13 -30.05
C PHE A 66 -0.52 -1.08 -30.51
N ARG A 67 -0.44 -1.33 -31.82
CA ARG A 67 0.36 -2.46 -32.34
C ARG A 67 1.85 -2.30 -32.00
N MET A 68 2.40 -1.09 -32.18
CA MET A 68 3.80 -0.84 -31.84
C MET A 68 4.06 -0.98 -30.34
N ASN A 69 3.12 -0.52 -29.50
CA ASN A 69 3.20 -0.70 -28.05
C ASN A 69 3.23 -2.18 -27.69
N ALA A 70 2.28 -2.96 -28.21
CA ALA A 70 2.17 -4.41 -27.94
C ALA A 70 3.46 -5.15 -28.33
N GLN A 71 4.03 -4.88 -29.50
CA GLN A 71 5.30 -5.49 -29.93
C GLN A 71 6.46 -5.17 -28.99
N LYS A 72 6.58 -3.92 -28.57
CA LYS A 72 7.64 -3.52 -27.62
C LYS A 72 7.45 -4.12 -26.24
N VAL A 73 6.21 -4.15 -25.74
CA VAL A 73 5.89 -4.79 -24.44
C VAL A 73 6.23 -6.28 -24.49
N GLU A 74 5.91 -6.96 -25.58
CA GLU A 74 6.26 -8.37 -25.76
C GLU A 74 7.78 -8.58 -25.72
N ALA A 75 8.56 -7.73 -26.40
CA ALA A 75 10.02 -7.78 -26.35
C ALA A 75 10.57 -7.54 -24.93
N VAL A 76 10.00 -6.57 -24.19
CA VAL A 76 10.38 -6.31 -22.80
C VAL A 76 10.07 -7.52 -21.91
N LEU A 77 8.88 -8.11 -22.03
CA LEU A 77 8.51 -9.31 -21.28
C LEU A 77 9.42 -10.50 -21.60
N ALA A 78 9.78 -10.68 -22.89
CA ALA A 78 10.71 -11.73 -23.31
C ALA A 78 12.11 -11.52 -22.70
N ALA A 79 12.62 -10.29 -22.69
CA ALA A 79 13.91 -9.95 -22.10
C ALA A 79 13.94 -10.21 -20.59
N LEU A 80 12.89 -9.81 -19.86
CA LEU A 80 12.75 -10.05 -18.42
C LEU A 80 12.73 -11.57 -18.12
N LYS A 81 11.94 -12.34 -18.88
CA LYS A 81 11.87 -13.81 -18.76
C LYS A 81 13.23 -14.46 -19.05
N ALA A 82 13.96 -14.00 -20.06
CA ALA A 82 15.29 -14.49 -20.40
C ALA A 82 16.31 -14.24 -19.26
N LYS A 83 16.09 -13.21 -18.45
CA LYS A 83 16.86 -12.91 -17.22
C LYS A 83 16.35 -13.67 -15.99
N GLY A 84 15.41 -14.62 -16.14
CA GLY A 84 14.94 -15.50 -15.08
C GLY A 84 13.71 -15.00 -14.32
N VAL A 85 13.07 -13.90 -14.74
CA VAL A 85 11.81 -13.45 -14.13
C VAL A 85 10.70 -14.45 -14.46
N GLN A 86 10.04 -14.95 -13.42
CA GLN A 86 8.98 -15.94 -13.57
C GLN A 86 7.66 -15.27 -13.98
N PRO A 87 6.76 -15.97 -14.69
CA PRO A 87 5.46 -15.40 -15.07
C PRO A 87 4.64 -14.89 -13.89
N LYS A 88 4.72 -15.54 -12.73
CA LYS A 88 4.02 -15.13 -11.47
C LYS A 88 4.56 -13.83 -10.87
N GLU A 89 5.77 -13.42 -11.25
CA GLU A 89 6.42 -12.19 -10.81
C GLU A 89 6.08 -10.98 -11.69
N LEU A 90 5.40 -11.23 -12.84
CA LEU A 90 5.03 -10.22 -13.83
C LEU A 90 3.54 -9.90 -13.75
N GLN A 91 3.22 -8.61 -13.65
CA GLN A 91 1.85 -8.14 -13.68
C GLN A 91 1.75 -6.90 -14.57
N THR A 92 0.83 -6.91 -15.54
CA THR A 92 0.44 -5.66 -16.22
C THR A 92 -0.34 -4.81 -15.22
N SER A 93 0.19 -3.66 -14.87
CA SER A 93 -0.38 -2.80 -13.83
C SER A 93 -1.16 -1.62 -14.38
N ASP A 94 -0.91 -1.24 -15.66
CA ASP A 94 -1.58 -0.11 -16.28
C ASP A 94 -1.55 -0.24 -17.80
N LEU A 95 -2.66 0.11 -18.46
CA LEU A 95 -2.78 0.26 -19.90
C LEU A 95 -3.64 1.49 -20.21
N GLU A 96 -2.99 2.55 -20.66
CA GLU A 96 -3.64 3.80 -21.01
C GLU A 96 -3.60 4.02 -22.52
N VAL A 97 -4.74 4.37 -23.11
CA VAL A 97 -4.86 4.75 -24.51
C VAL A 97 -5.57 6.09 -24.57
N GLY A 98 -4.89 7.10 -25.10
CA GLY A 98 -5.43 8.45 -25.14
C GLY A 98 -4.98 9.24 -26.37
N SER A 99 -5.71 10.32 -26.67
CA SER A 99 -5.23 11.30 -27.63
C SER A 99 -4.30 12.27 -26.93
N ARG A 100 -3.16 12.58 -27.55
CA ARG A 100 -2.23 13.61 -27.06
C ARG A 100 -2.03 14.67 -28.13
N ASN A 101 -2.10 15.90 -27.70
CA ASN A 101 -1.74 17.07 -28.52
C ASN A 101 -0.48 17.68 -27.89
N PRO A 102 0.73 17.28 -28.35
CA PRO A 102 1.97 17.65 -27.68
C PRO A 102 2.27 19.16 -27.69
N ASP A 103 1.74 19.90 -28.65
CA ASP A 103 2.11 21.30 -28.89
C ASP A 103 0.92 22.26 -28.85
N GLY A 104 -0.26 21.84 -28.41
CA GLY A 104 -1.48 22.66 -28.46
C GLY A 104 -1.96 22.93 -29.89
N THR A 105 -1.30 22.35 -30.91
CA THR A 105 -1.69 22.43 -32.32
C THR A 105 -2.72 21.38 -32.67
N SER A 106 -3.39 21.52 -33.82
CA SER A 106 -4.46 20.61 -34.25
C SER A 106 -3.98 19.20 -34.64
N ALA A 107 -2.69 18.91 -34.59
CA ALA A 107 -2.11 17.61 -34.90
C ALA A 107 -2.37 16.63 -33.73
N ARG A 108 -3.37 15.76 -33.90
CA ARG A 108 -3.71 14.71 -32.94
C ARG A 108 -2.75 13.54 -33.05
N GLY A 109 -1.97 13.31 -32.01
CA GLY A 109 -1.26 12.05 -31.81
C GLY A 109 -2.06 11.14 -30.86
N TYR A 110 -1.85 9.86 -30.98
CA TYR A 110 -2.42 8.86 -30.06
C TYR A 110 -1.28 8.26 -29.24
N ARG A 111 -1.42 8.37 -27.92
CA ARG A 111 -0.50 7.81 -26.94
C ARG A 111 -1.05 6.47 -26.46
N VAL A 112 -0.19 5.46 -26.44
CA VAL A 112 -0.46 4.20 -25.73
C VAL A 112 0.67 4.01 -24.75
N ALA A 113 0.33 3.87 -23.48
CA ALA A 113 1.26 3.56 -22.40
C ALA A 113 0.85 2.23 -21.77
N ASN A 114 1.79 1.32 -21.64
CA ASN A 114 1.60 0.04 -20.97
C ASN A 114 2.71 -0.14 -19.96
N ARG A 115 2.33 -0.49 -18.71
CA ARG A 115 3.28 -0.66 -17.62
C ARG A 115 3.18 -2.07 -17.05
N VAL A 116 4.34 -2.66 -16.81
CA VAL A 116 4.50 -3.97 -16.20
C VAL A 116 5.21 -3.80 -14.87
N THR A 117 4.65 -4.36 -13.82
CA THR A 117 5.27 -4.44 -12.49
C THR A 117 5.92 -5.81 -12.36
N VAL A 118 7.16 -5.81 -11.90
CA VAL A 118 7.93 -7.01 -11.53
C VAL A 118 8.03 -7.04 -10.01
N SER A 119 7.66 -8.16 -9.38
CA SER A 119 7.76 -8.34 -7.92
C SER A 119 8.59 -9.58 -7.62
N ARG A 120 9.67 -9.44 -6.83
CA ARG A 120 10.61 -10.52 -6.52
C ARG A 120 10.92 -10.61 -5.03
N GLU A 121 11.36 -11.80 -4.62
CA GLU A 121 11.85 -12.06 -3.25
C GLU A 121 13.28 -11.56 -3.05
N ASP A 122 14.06 -11.45 -4.13
CA ASP A 122 15.45 -11.03 -4.08
C ASP A 122 15.66 -9.73 -4.87
N ALA A 123 16.32 -8.76 -4.24
CA ALA A 123 16.71 -7.51 -4.85
C ALA A 123 17.97 -7.63 -5.73
N ALA A 124 18.71 -8.73 -5.61
CA ALA A 124 19.90 -8.94 -6.40
C ALA A 124 19.57 -8.94 -7.91
N GLY A 125 20.38 -8.22 -8.68
CA GLY A 125 20.23 -8.14 -10.13
C GLY A 125 19.04 -7.30 -10.62
N VAL A 126 18.33 -6.57 -9.77
CA VAL A 126 17.23 -5.69 -10.22
C VAL A 126 17.72 -4.64 -11.21
N GLY A 127 18.93 -4.09 -11.03
CA GLY A 127 19.55 -3.18 -11.99
C GLY A 127 19.67 -3.80 -13.38
N ASP A 128 20.16 -5.04 -13.46
CA ASP A 128 20.31 -5.78 -14.72
C ASP A 128 18.97 -6.08 -15.40
N LEU A 129 17.91 -6.26 -14.61
CA LEU A 129 16.55 -6.46 -15.13
C LEU A 129 16.00 -5.16 -15.74
N ILE A 130 16.18 -4.04 -15.05
CA ILE A 130 15.79 -2.71 -15.57
C ILE A 130 16.56 -2.38 -16.85
N GLU A 131 17.86 -2.63 -16.86
CA GLU A 131 18.71 -2.41 -18.04
C GLU A 131 18.26 -3.27 -19.21
N ALA A 132 17.99 -4.57 -18.98
CA ALA A 132 17.48 -5.48 -19.99
C ALA A 132 16.13 -5.02 -20.55
N ALA A 133 15.23 -4.52 -19.71
CA ALA A 133 13.95 -3.98 -20.14
C ALA A 133 14.11 -2.73 -21.00
N ILE A 134 14.99 -1.81 -20.61
CA ILE A 134 15.30 -0.60 -21.39
C ILE A 134 15.91 -0.98 -22.75
N ALA A 135 16.86 -1.89 -22.77
CA ALA A 135 17.49 -2.38 -24.02
C ALA A 135 16.44 -3.05 -24.93
N ALA A 136 15.41 -3.68 -24.39
CA ALA A 136 14.29 -4.29 -25.13
C ALA A 136 13.22 -3.29 -25.60
N GLY A 137 13.35 -2.01 -25.22
CA GLY A 137 12.48 -0.93 -25.70
C GLY A 137 11.54 -0.31 -24.65
N ALA A 138 11.71 -0.63 -23.36
CA ALA A 138 11.08 0.13 -22.29
C ALA A 138 11.62 1.58 -22.29
N ASN A 139 10.73 2.56 -22.18
CA ASN A 139 11.06 3.99 -22.18
C ASN A 139 10.37 4.76 -21.03
N ASP A 140 9.71 4.04 -20.16
CA ASP A 140 9.17 4.52 -18.90
C ASP A 140 9.66 3.59 -17.78
N ALA A 141 10.35 4.15 -16.80
CA ALA A 141 10.83 3.43 -15.63
C ALA A 141 10.12 3.98 -14.39
N GLY A 142 9.43 3.11 -13.70
CA GLY A 142 8.72 3.44 -12.48
C GLY A 142 9.58 3.34 -11.24
N ARG A 143 8.92 3.42 -10.08
CA ARG A 143 9.58 3.37 -8.79
C ARG A 143 10.08 1.97 -8.47
N LEU A 144 11.23 1.92 -7.82
CA LEU A 144 11.72 0.75 -7.11
C LEU A 144 11.23 0.85 -5.66
N ASN A 145 10.51 -0.17 -5.21
CA ASN A 145 9.99 -0.24 -3.85
C ASN A 145 10.47 -1.51 -3.18
N PHE A 146 10.90 -1.37 -1.92
CA PHE A 146 11.19 -2.49 -1.04
C PHE A 146 10.07 -2.59 -0.02
N PHE A 147 9.65 -3.81 0.33
CA PHE A 147 8.58 -4.02 1.31
C PHE A 147 8.70 -5.37 2.00
N VAL A 148 8.03 -5.49 3.14
CA VAL A 148 7.90 -6.73 3.90
C VAL A 148 6.63 -7.44 3.44
N SER A 149 6.75 -8.68 2.97
CA SER A 149 5.62 -9.44 2.42
C SER A 149 4.65 -9.94 3.50
N ASP A 150 5.18 -10.33 4.65
CA ASP A 150 4.38 -10.79 5.80
C ASP A 150 4.72 -9.99 7.06
N PRO A 151 3.91 -8.98 7.39
CA PRO A 151 4.08 -8.23 8.63
C PRO A 151 3.53 -8.95 9.88
N GLY A 152 2.98 -10.17 9.75
CA GLY A 152 2.27 -10.85 10.84
C GLY A 152 3.15 -11.12 12.07
N ALA A 153 4.39 -11.60 11.88
CA ALA A 153 5.33 -11.80 12.97
C ALA A 153 5.71 -10.46 13.63
N ALA A 154 5.85 -9.39 12.84
CA ALA A 154 6.11 -8.06 13.36
C ALA A 154 4.91 -7.52 14.15
N GLN A 155 3.68 -7.82 13.73
CA GLN A 155 2.46 -7.38 14.42
C GLN A 155 2.40 -7.96 15.83
N ALA A 156 2.59 -9.26 16.00
CA ALA A 156 2.58 -9.89 17.33
C ALA A 156 3.62 -9.24 18.26
N ARG A 157 4.85 -9.07 17.77
CA ARG A 157 5.93 -8.44 18.53
C ARG A 157 5.66 -6.97 18.81
N GLY A 158 5.14 -6.24 17.83
CA GLY A 158 4.81 -4.82 17.95
C GLY A 158 3.72 -4.55 18.98
N LEU A 159 2.65 -5.35 18.98
CA LEU A 159 1.56 -5.25 19.95
C LEU A 159 2.03 -5.60 21.37
N GLU A 160 2.88 -6.63 21.55
CA GLU A 160 3.49 -6.95 22.85
C GLU A 160 4.28 -5.77 23.41
N LEU A 161 5.14 -5.16 22.59
CA LEU A 161 5.95 -4.01 22.97
C LEU A 161 5.09 -2.77 23.24
N ALA A 162 4.07 -2.51 22.42
CA ALA A 162 3.15 -1.40 22.62
C ALA A 162 2.36 -1.55 23.92
N PHE A 163 1.86 -2.76 24.24
CA PHE A 163 1.19 -3.04 25.50
C PHE A 163 2.14 -2.86 26.70
N THR A 164 3.37 -3.34 26.58
CA THR A 164 4.40 -3.16 27.63
C THR A 164 4.66 -1.67 27.87
N SER A 165 4.77 -0.88 26.81
CA SER A 165 4.90 0.59 26.88
C SER A 165 3.71 1.25 27.58
N ALA A 166 2.48 0.84 27.22
CA ALA A 166 1.26 1.31 27.87
C ALA A 166 1.27 1.01 29.38
N ARG A 167 1.59 -0.23 29.76
CA ARG A 167 1.65 -0.67 31.16
C ARG A 167 2.67 0.11 31.95
N ALA A 168 3.86 0.35 31.42
CA ALA A 168 4.90 1.16 32.07
C ALA A 168 4.42 2.60 32.35
N LYS A 169 3.78 3.24 31.35
CA LYS A 169 3.17 4.57 31.52
C LYS A 169 2.09 4.56 32.61
N ALA A 170 1.21 3.55 32.57
CA ALA A 170 0.11 3.42 33.54
C ALA A 170 0.66 3.24 34.96
N THR A 171 1.72 2.46 35.15
CA THR A 171 2.39 2.27 36.46
C THR A 171 2.92 3.60 36.99
N THR A 172 3.59 4.38 36.15
CA THR A 172 4.10 5.71 36.53
C THR A 172 2.96 6.63 36.95
N LEU A 173 1.88 6.69 36.19
CA LEU A 173 0.73 7.53 36.48
C LEU A 173 0.00 7.09 37.76
N ALA A 174 -0.16 5.78 37.99
CA ALA A 174 -0.73 5.24 39.22
C ALA A 174 0.09 5.66 40.44
N THR A 175 1.42 5.54 40.38
CA THR A 175 2.34 5.95 41.45
C THR A 175 2.22 7.44 41.77
N LEU A 176 2.21 8.29 40.74
CA LEU A 176 2.00 9.74 40.88
C LEU A 176 0.65 10.09 41.52
N ALA A 177 -0.37 9.30 41.22
CA ALA A 177 -1.72 9.43 41.79
C ALA A 177 -1.83 8.78 43.20
N ARG A 178 -0.74 8.23 43.75
CA ARG A 178 -0.71 7.46 45.01
C ARG A 178 -1.67 6.27 45.02
N GLN A 179 -1.79 5.59 43.86
CA GLN A 179 -2.62 4.40 43.63
C GLN A 179 -1.74 3.25 43.16
N THR A 180 -2.27 2.03 43.26
CA THR A 180 -1.61 0.84 42.71
C THR A 180 -2.26 0.48 41.35
N LEU A 181 -1.45 0.12 40.36
CA LEU A 181 -1.95 -0.33 39.08
C LEU A 181 -2.63 -1.70 39.24
N GLY A 182 -3.84 -1.82 38.76
CA GLY A 182 -4.60 -3.07 38.68
C GLY A 182 -4.54 -3.71 37.28
N ASP A 183 -5.56 -4.52 37.00
CA ASP A 183 -5.66 -5.28 35.75
C ASP A 183 -6.06 -4.39 34.56
N ALA A 184 -5.72 -4.81 33.36
CA ALA A 184 -6.23 -4.19 32.14
C ALA A 184 -7.74 -4.51 32.00
N LEU A 185 -8.56 -3.47 31.97
CA LEU A 185 -10.01 -3.56 31.84
C LEU A 185 -10.46 -3.60 30.38
N CYS A 186 -9.70 -2.93 29.52
CA CYS A 186 -9.94 -2.88 28.09
C CYS A 186 -8.62 -2.63 27.35
N VAL A 187 -8.49 -3.28 26.21
CA VAL A 187 -7.36 -3.09 25.27
C VAL A 187 -7.97 -2.92 23.88
N SER A 188 -7.60 -1.85 23.21
CA SER A 188 -7.99 -1.56 21.83
C SER A 188 -6.75 -1.32 20.99
N GLU A 189 -6.67 -1.95 19.83
CA GLU A 189 -5.62 -1.66 18.86
C GLU A 189 -5.95 -0.34 18.16
N SER A 190 -5.05 0.63 18.28
CA SER A 190 -5.19 1.89 17.53
C SER A 190 -4.65 1.68 16.12
N ALA A 191 -5.47 2.03 15.13
CA ALA A 191 -5.13 1.85 13.72
C ALA A 191 -4.07 2.86 13.24
N VAL A 192 -2.90 2.91 13.88
CA VAL A 192 -1.74 3.63 13.35
C VAL A 192 -0.84 2.62 12.65
N ARG A 193 -1.29 2.16 11.49
CA ARG A 193 -0.40 1.56 10.51
C ARG A 193 0.24 2.69 9.71
N ASP A 194 1.12 3.41 10.35
CA ASP A 194 2.03 4.28 9.61
C ASP A 194 3.10 3.37 9.00
N TYR A 195 2.79 2.84 7.82
CA TYR A 195 3.81 2.32 6.93
C TYR A 195 4.57 3.55 6.43
N SER A 196 5.47 4.03 7.26
CA SER A 196 6.46 5.01 6.85
C SER A 196 7.36 4.30 5.84
N THR A 197 6.87 4.21 4.61
CA THR A 197 7.73 3.97 3.45
C THR A 197 8.67 5.15 3.43
N SER A 198 9.75 5.02 4.20
CA SER A 198 10.81 6.02 4.22
C SER A 198 11.18 6.28 2.76
N ASN A 199 11.24 7.55 2.38
CA ASN A 199 11.48 8.08 1.04
C ASN A 199 12.85 7.65 0.44
N PHE A 200 13.24 6.39 0.52
CA PHE A 200 14.45 5.85 -0.10
C PHE A 200 14.40 5.80 -1.62
N ALA A 201 13.20 5.98 -2.22
CA ALA A 201 13.02 5.94 -3.67
C ALA A 201 13.67 7.10 -4.45
N ARG A 202 14.32 8.07 -3.80
CA ARG A 202 14.89 9.24 -4.49
C ARG A 202 16.34 9.08 -4.95
N SER A 203 17.05 8.05 -4.53
CA SER A 203 18.49 7.95 -4.82
C SER A 203 18.88 6.85 -5.81
N ALA A 204 17.97 5.99 -6.22
CA ALA A 204 18.29 4.81 -7.04
C ALA A 204 18.31 5.05 -8.56
N MET A 205 18.29 6.29 -9.03
CA MET A 205 18.33 6.60 -10.48
C MET A 205 19.73 6.77 -11.05
N ALA A 206 20.78 6.46 -10.32
CA ALA A 206 22.12 6.37 -10.90
C ALA A 206 22.30 4.95 -11.45
N VAL A 207 22.30 4.81 -12.76
CA VAL A 207 22.67 3.58 -13.48
C VAL A 207 24.02 3.12 -12.96
N GLY A 208 24.06 1.91 -12.35
CA GLY A 208 25.31 1.34 -11.83
C GLY A 208 25.54 1.50 -10.32
N SER A 209 24.62 2.07 -9.54
CA SER A 209 24.75 2.14 -8.07
C SER A 209 24.18 0.90 -7.40
N SER A 210 24.87 0.40 -6.35
CA SER A 210 24.34 -0.61 -5.44
C SER A 210 23.04 -0.09 -4.82
N VAL A 211 21.98 -0.87 -4.89
CA VAL A 211 20.69 -0.50 -4.32
C VAL A 211 20.61 -1.10 -2.92
N GLU A 212 20.62 -0.22 -1.90
CA GLU A 212 20.48 -0.62 -0.51
C GLU A 212 19.00 -0.64 -0.12
N SER A 213 18.53 -1.77 0.43
CA SER A 213 17.12 -1.96 0.80
C SER A 213 16.70 -1.25 2.09
N GLY A 214 17.68 -0.89 2.95
CA GLY A 214 17.39 -0.29 4.25
C GLY A 214 16.59 -1.20 5.19
N THR A 215 15.86 -0.59 6.14
CA THR A 215 14.91 -1.28 7.02
C THR A 215 13.57 -0.57 7.01
N GLU A 216 12.49 -1.32 6.97
CA GLU A 216 11.14 -0.79 7.11
C GLU A 216 10.78 -0.66 8.59
N ALA A 217 10.22 0.49 9.00
CA ALA A 217 9.79 0.76 10.35
C ALA A 217 8.26 0.72 10.41
N ILE A 218 7.72 -0.23 11.17
CA ILE A 218 6.28 -0.39 11.35
C ILE A 218 5.94 0.06 12.78
N THR A 219 5.02 1.02 12.91
CA THR A 219 4.54 1.50 14.21
C THR A 219 3.28 0.75 14.60
N PHE A 220 3.27 0.26 15.83
CA PHE A 220 2.10 -0.37 16.46
C PHE A 220 1.67 0.48 17.65
N ALA A 221 0.37 0.64 17.86
CA ALA A 221 -0.16 1.39 18.98
C ALA A 221 -1.38 0.68 19.58
N VAL A 222 -1.51 0.79 20.90
CA VAL A 222 -2.64 0.29 21.66
C VAL A 222 -3.14 1.32 22.64
N ASP A 223 -4.45 1.42 22.81
CA ASP A 223 -5.08 2.15 23.89
C ASP A 223 -5.50 1.16 24.97
N VAL A 224 -5.08 1.41 26.20
CA VAL A 224 -5.34 0.51 27.31
C VAL A 224 -5.94 1.27 28.49
N VAL A 225 -6.97 0.69 29.08
CA VAL A 225 -7.57 1.17 30.32
C VAL A 225 -7.23 0.19 31.42
N PHE A 226 -6.55 0.66 32.46
CA PHE A 226 -6.22 -0.13 33.64
C PHE A 226 -7.04 0.32 34.85
N ALA A 227 -7.40 -0.62 35.71
CA ALA A 227 -7.95 -0.31 37.01
C ALA A 227 -6.89 0.35 37.89
N LEU A 228 -7.33 1.19 38.84
CA LEU A 228 -6.53 1.74 39.94
C LEU A 228 -7.05 1.21 41.28
N LYS A 229 -6.15 0.75 42.13
CA LYS A 229 -6.43 0.20 43.47
C LYS A 229 -5.79 1.08 44.52
#